data_4496429966625785154da6849f9003fe
#
_entry.id   4496429966625785154da6849f9003fe
#
_cell.length_a   1.000
_cell.length_b   1.000
_cell.length_c   1.000
_cell.angle_alpha   90.00
_cell.angle_beta   90.00
_cell.angle_gamma   90.00
#
_symmetry.space_group_name_H-M   'P 1'
#
loop_
_entity.id
_entity.type
_entity.pdbx_description
1 polymer ?
#
loop_
_entity_poly.entity_id
_entity_poly.type
_entity_poly.pdbx_seq_one_letter_code
_entity_poly.pdbx_strand_id
1 'polypeptide(L)'
;NDEHRAIRPRIVNLITTVSVDRRRGAARLSPFPARAIPMTQALRHDWTRDEVAALFALPFNELLHRAHSLHREHHDPNAVQVSTLLSIKTGGCPEDCAYCPQAARYDTGVKAQKLMSVDAVVARAQAAKDAGASRFCMGAAWRSPKDRDVAKVAEIVSAVKALGLETCATLGMLDGNQAQALKRAG
;
A
#
# COMPACT_ATOMS: atom_id res chain seq x y z
N ASN A 1 -1.73 47.66 -11.29
CA ASN A 1 -0.42 47.22 -10.82
C ASN A 1 -0.52 45.73 -10.51
N ASP A 2 0.06 45.00 -11.43
CA ASP A 2 0.25 43.56 -11.41
C ASP A 2 1.12 43.14 -10.24
N GLU A 3 0.73 42.08 -9.56
CA GLU A 3 1.62 41.05 -9.00
C GLU A 3 0.81 39.94 -8.29
N HIS A 4 0.05 39.16 -9.06
CA HIS A 4 -0.32 37.82 -8.62
C HIS A 4 0.50 36.79 -9.42
N ARG A 5 1.73 36.62 -8.97
CA ARG A 5 2.65 35.60 -9.49
C ARG A 5 2.17 34.23 -8.99
N ALA A 6 1.55 33.50 -9.90
CA ALA A 6 1.10 32.14 -9.67
C ALA A 6 2.27 31.23 -9.25
N ILE A 7 2.24 30.74 -8.02
CA ILE A 7 3.11 29.65 -7.55
C ILE A 7 2.52 28.37 -8.12
N ARG A 8 3.11 27.86 -9.20
CA ARG A 8 2.85 26.50 -9.67
C ARG A 8 3.51 25.51 -8.72
N PRO A 9 2.79 24.56 -8.08
CA PRO A 9 3.43 23.50 -7.36
C PRO A 9 4.10 22.55 -8.38
N ARG A 10 5.42 22.54 -8.42
CA ARG A 10 6.18 21.47 -9.06
C ARG A 10 5.95 20.21 -8.22
N ILE A 11 5.08 19.34 -8.68
CA ILE A 11 5.06 17.94 -8.22
C ILE A 11 6.37 17.33 -8.70
N VAL A 12 7.34 17.27 -7.83
CA VAL A 12 8.57 16.51 -8.06
C VAL A 12 8.19 15.04 -7.93
N ASN A 13 7.98 14.39 -9.08
CA ASN A 13 8.01 12.94 -9.16
C ASN A 13 9.44 12.50 -8.80
N LEU A 14 9.67 12.23 -7.52
CA LEU A 14 10.88 11.57 -7.07
C LEU A 14 10.75 10.07 -7.39
N ILE A 15 10.76 9.73 -8.68
CA ILE A 15 11.11 8.38 -9.11
C ILE A 15 12.63 8.33 -8.98
N THR A 16 13.09 7.79 -7.88
CA THR A 16 14.51 7.43 -7.72
C THR A 16 14.80 6.33 -8.74
N THR A 17 15.25 6.71 -9.92
CA THR A 17 15.81 5.78 -10.90
C THR A 17 17.13 5.29 -10.33
N VAL A 18 17.11 4.15 -9.64
CA VAL A 18 18.33 3.39 -9.37
C VAL A 18 18.78 2.84 -10.71
N SER A 19 19.78 3.48 -11.30
CA SER A 19 20.45 2.98 -12.50
C SER A 19 21.24 1.73 -12.12
N VAL A 20 20.66 0.55 -12.36
CA VAL A 20 21.39 -0.72 -12.23
C VAL A 20 22.24 -0.88 -13.48
N ASP A 21 23.55 -0.77 -13.31
CA ASP A 21 24.52 -1.08 -14.37
C ASP A 21 24.41 -2.56 -14.74
N ARG A 22 23.82 -2.84 -15.91
CA ARG A 22 23.56 -4.18 -16.44
C ARG A 22 24.82 -4.93 -16.92
N ARG A 23 26.02 -4.44 -16.65
CA ARG A 23 27.27 -5.04 -17.17
C ARG A 23 28.05 -5.90 -16.18
N ARG A 24 27.57 -6.13 -14.96
CA ARG A 24 28.17 -7.10 -14.06
C ARG A 24 27.23 -8.26 -13.85
N GLY A 25 27.69 -9.44 -14.27
CA GLY A 25 26.93 -10.69 -14.23
C GLY A 25 26.24 -10.92 -12.89
N ALA A 26 25.02 -11.43 -12.96
CA ALA A 26 24.17 -11.74 -11.83
C ALA A 26 24.91 -12.63 -10.83
N ALA A 27 25.49 -12.02 -9.81
CA ALA A 27 25.86 -12.72 -8.61
C ALA A 27 24.53 -13.21 -7.99
N ARG A 28 24.26 -14.50 -8.09
CA ARG A 28 23.18 -15.15 -7.35
C ARG A 28 23.49 -14.95 -5.85
N LEU A 29 22.82 -13.97 -5.26
CA LEU A 29 22.76 -13.92 -3.81
C LEU A 29 22.04 -15.21 -3.37
N SER A 30 22.77 -16.13 -2.77
CA SER A 30 22.19 -17.29 -2.10
C SER A 30 21.07 -16.81 -1.18
N PRO A 31 19.88 -17.40 -1.23
CA PRO A 31 18.88 -17.11 -0.24
C PRO A 31 19.49 -17.50 1.12
N PHE A 32 19.73 -16.52 1.98
CA PHE A 32 20.02 -16.80 3.38
C PHE A 32 18.89 -17.70 3.89
N PRO A 33 19.20 -18.85 4.52
CA PRO A 33 18.17 -19.69 5.07
C PRO A 33 17.36 -18.82 6.06
N ALA A 34 16.07 -18.69 5.80
CA ALA A 34 15.16 -18.06 6.74
C ALA A 34 15.28 -18.82 8.07
N ARG A 35 16.03 -18.25 9.00
CA ARG A 35 16.13 -18.81 10.35
C ARG A 35 14.76 -18.63 10.97
N ALA A 36 14.02 -19.72 11.14
CA ALA A 36 12.79 -19.71 11.91
C ALA A 36 13.12 -19.18 13.30
N ILE A 37 12.74 -17.93 13.57
CA ILE A 37 12.87 -17.34 14.90
C ILE A 37 11.73 -17.94 15.73
N PRO A 38 12.02 -18.66 16.83
CA PRO A 38 10.96 -19.17 17.69
C PRO A 38 10.18 -17.95 18.23
N MET A 39 8.89 -17.88 17.95
CA MET A 39 8.01 -16.87 18.53
C MET A 39 7.87 -17.15 20.03
N THR A 40 8.68 -16.48 20.84
CA THR A 40 8.77 -16.71 22.28
C THR A 40 7.78 -15.88 23.09
N GLN A 41 7.12 -14.90 22.50
CA GLN A 41 6.14 -14.09 23.18
C GLN A 41 4.86 -13.92 22.32
N ALA A 42 3.69 -14.22 22.93
CA ALA A 42 2.41 -13.93 22.29
C ALA A 42 2.24 -12.39 22.08
N LEU A 43 1.71 -12.01 20.93
CA LEU A 43 1.38 -10.61 20.68
C LEU A 43 0.39 -10.12 21.74
N ARG A 44 0.69 -8.99 22.37
CA ARG A 44 -0.20 -8.34 23.35
C ARG A 44 -1.27 -7.54 22.62
N HIS A 45 -2.51 -7.69 23.09
CA HIS A 45 -3.68 -6.93 22.60
C HIS A 45 -4.41 -6.15 23.72
N ASP A 46 -3.83 -6.15 24.92
CA ASP A 46 -4.42 -5.64 26.17
C ASP A 46 -3.71 -4.37 26.69
N TRP A 47 -3.13 -3.59 25.79
CA TRP A 47 -2.43 -2.35 26.13
C TRP A 47 -3.36 -1.34 26.82
N THR A 48 -2.97 -0.87 28.00
CA THR A 48 -3.64 0.23 28.66
C THR A 48 -3.21 1.57 28.08
N ARG A 49 -4.06 2.59 28.26
CA ARG A 49 -3.75 3.97 27.85
C ARG A 49 -2.45 4.48 28.48
N ASP A 50 -2.21 4.17 29.75
CA ASP A 50 -1.05 4.65 30.49
C ASP A 50 0.24 3.99 30.00
N GLU A 51 0.22 2.70 29.66
CA GLU A 51 1.36 2.00 29.05
C GLU A 51 1.71 2.63 27.69
N VAL A 52 0.71 2.91 26.86
CA VAL A 52 0.94 3.58 25.57
C VAL A 52 1.49 4.99 25.77
N ALA A 53 0.93 5.76 26.72
CA ALA A 53 1.42 7.10 27.06
C ALA A 53 2.89 7.06 27.55
N ALA A 54 3.24 6.05 28.35
CA ALA A 54 4.62 5.85 28.80
C ALA A 54 5.61 5.59 27.64
N LEU A 55 5.18 4.86 26.60
CA LEU A 55 6.01 4.69 25.40
C LEU A 55 6.24 6.02 24.68
N PHE A 56 5.21 6.86 24.56
CA PHE A 56 5.35 8.20 23.95
C PHE A 56 6.22 9.15 24.78
N ALA A 57 6.33 8.94 26.08
CA ALA A 57 7.17 9.74 26.98
C ALA A 57 8.65 9.33 26.96
N LEU A 58 9.00 8.20 26.32
CA LEU A 58 10.39 7.77 26.20
C LEU A 58 11.23 8.74 25.37
N PRO A 59 12.51 8.91 25.70
CA PRO A 59 13.48 9.53 24.79
C PRO A 59 13.47 8.80 23.44
N PHE A 60 13.56 9.54 22.33
CA PHE A 60 13.44 8.97 20.98
C PHE A 60 14.40 7.80 20.73
N ASN A 61 15.65 7.91 21.13
CA ASN A 61 16.64 6.85 20.93
C ASN A 61 16.31 5.57 21.72
N GLU A 62 15.73 5.71 22.91
CA GLU A 62 15.28 4.57 23.72
C GLU A 62 14.09 3.88 23.06
N LEU A 63 13.12 4.66 22.56
CA LEU A 63 11.97 4.13 21.84
C LEU A 63 12.41 3.39 20.56
N LEU A 64 13.33 3.98 19.81
CA LEU A 64 13.87 3.38 18.59
C LEU A 64 14.63 2.08 18.88
N HIS A 65 15.45 2.05 19.94
CA HIS A 65 16.17 0.84 20.36
C HIS A 65 15.19 -0.29 20.74
N ARG A 66 14.16 0.00 21.51
CA ARG A 66 13.10 -1.00 21.86
C ARG A 66 12.37 -1.50 20.64
N ALA A 67 11.96 -0.61 19.73
CA ALA A 67 11.29 -0.98 18.50
C ALA A 67 12.16 -1.88 17.62
N HIS A 68 13.46 -1.57 17.46
CA HIS A 68 14.41 -2.39 16.72
C HIS A 68 14.65 -3.77 17.37
N SER A 69 14.77 -3.79 18.71
CA SER A 69 14.98 -5.05 19.43
C SER A 69 13.79 -5.98 19.23
N LEU A 70 12.58 -5.47 19.41
CA LEU A 70 11.35 -6.22 19.20
C LEU A 70 11.18 -6.66 17.74
N HIS A 71 11.50 -5.77 16.78
CA HIS A 71 11.47 -6.12 15.37
C HIS A 71 12.39 -7.30 15.04
N ARG A 72 13.62 -7.27 15.52
CA ARG A 72 14.60 -8.34 15.31
C ARG A 72 14.23 -9.67 16.00
N GLU A 73 13.43 -9.60 17.04
CA GLU A 73 12.92 -10.76 17.77
C GLU A 73 11.81 -11.47 16.99
N HIS A 74 10.98 -10.72 16.27
CA HIS A 74 9.77 -11.25 15.62
C HIS A 74 9.82 -11.27 14.09
N HIS A 75 10.76 -10.57 13.47
CA HIS A 75 10.85 -10.42 12.01
C HIS A 75 12.31 -10.56 11.52
N ASP A 76 12.48 -10.90 10.26
CA ASP A 76 13.78 -10.76 9.60
C ASP A 76 14.12 -9.26 9.47
N PRO A 77 15.17 -8.78 10.16
CA PRO A 77 15.52 -7.36 10.19
C PRO A 77 15.99 -6.81 8.84
N ASN A 78 16.31 -7.68 7.88
CA ASN A 78 16.81 -7.33 6.56
C ASN A 78 15.75 -7.50 5.46
N ALA A 79 14.57 -8.03 5.81
CA ALA A 79 13.47 -8.17 4.87
C ALA A 79 12.75 -6.82 4.70
N VAL A 80 12.63 -6.35 3.46
CA VAL A 80 11.90 -5.13 3.11
C VAL A 80 10.79 -5.50 2.15
N GLN A 81 9.54 -5.19 2.53
CA GLN A 81 8.40 -5.34 1.64
C GLN A 81 8.37 -4.19 0.62
N VAL A 82 8.48 -4.53 -0.65
CA VAL A 82 8.33 -3.56 -1.75
C VAL A 82 6.88 -3.55 -2.21
N SER A 83 6.21 -2.42 -2.07
CA SER A 83 4.79 -2.25 -2.42
C SER A 83 4.63 -1.29 -3.58
N THR A 84 3.79 -1.66 -4.55
CA THR A 84 3.35 -0.78 -5.64
C THR A 84 1.87 -0.45 -5.48
N LEU A 85 1.49 0.80 -5.69
CA LEU A 85 0.10 1.25 -5.63
C LEU A 85 -0.44 1.56 -7.03
N LEU A 86 -1.63 1.04 -7.34
CA LEU A 86 -2.40 1.38 -8.52
C LEU A 86 -3.76 1.96 -8.13
N SER A 87 -4.13 3.11 -8.70
CA SER A 87 -5.52 3.57 -8.66
C SER A 87 -6.33 2.81 -9.71
N ILE A 88 -7.12 1.82 -9.26
CA ILE A 88 -7.95 1.00 -10.16
C ILE A 88 -9.26 1.70 -10.56
N LYS A 89 -9.65 2.74 -9.82
CA LYS A 89 -10.73 3.67 -10.17
C LYS A 89 -10.39 5.05 -9.63
N THR A 90 -10.14 5.99 -10.53
CA THR A 90 -9.66 7.34 -10.22
C THR A 90 -10.78 8.36 -10.30
N GLY A 91 -10.77 9.35 -9.39
CA GLY A 91 -11.63 10.52 -9.42
C GLY A 91 -13.11 10.28 -9.16
N GLY A 92 -13.86 11.37 -9.00
CA GLY A 92 -15.31 11.34 -8.79
C GLY A 92 -15.74 10.72 -7.47
N CYS A 93 -14.90 10.76 -6.43
CA CYS A 93 -15.27 10.33 -5.09
C CYS A 93 -16.23 11.35 -4.47
N PRO A 94 -17.39 10.93 -3.91
CA PRO A 94 -18.36 11.85 -3.31
C PRO A 94 -17.94 12.37 -1.92
N GLU A 95 -16.85 11.87 -1.35
CA GLU A 95 -16.30 12.34 -0.07
C GLU A 95 -15.64 13.71 -0.19
N ASP A 96 -15.45 14.38 0.94
CA ASP A 96 -14.91 15.74 1.03
C ASP A 96 -13.56 15.81 1.77
N CYS A 97 -12.78 14.73 1.78
CA CYS A 97 -11.46 14.72 2.39
C CYS A 97 -10.58 15.85 1.84
N ALA A 98 -10.27 16.83 2.67
CA ALA A 98 -9.64 18.09 2.26
C ALA A 98 -8.28 17.94 1.58
N TYR A 99 -7.56 16.85 1.83
CA TYR A 99 -6.25 16.55 1.24
C TYR A 99 -6.33 15.69 -0.04
N CYS A 100 -7.52 15.16 -0.37
CA CYS A 100 -7.64 14.13 -1.42
C CYS A 100 -7.97 14.74 -2.77
N PRO A 101 -7.08 14.63 -3.78
CA PRO A 101 -7.34 15.19 -5.11
C PRO A 101 -8.41 14.45 -5.90
N GLN A 102 -8.90 13.31 -5.39
CA GLN A 102 -9.93 12.50 -6.05
C GLN A 102 -11.37 12.87 -5.65
N ALA A 103 -11.54 13.76 -4.67
CA ALA A 103 -12.85 14.23 -4.22
C ALA A 103 -13.51 15.06 -5.30
N ALA A 104 -14.77 14.73 -5.66
CA ALA A 104 -15.49 15.37 -6.76
C ALA A 104 -15.81 16.86 -6.50
N ARG A 105 -15.83 17.29 -5.23
CA ARG A 105 -16.14 18.68 -4.86
C ARG A 105 -15.00 19.67 -5.06
N TYR A 106 -13.77 19.19 -5.27
CA TYR A 106 -12.60 20.04 -5.48
C TYR A 106 -12.17 20.02 -6.96
N ASP A 107 -11.91 21.19 -7.53
CA ASP A 107 -11.35 21.28 -8.88
C ASP A 107 -9.82 21.05 -8.83
N THR A 108 -9.45 19.79 -8.94
CA THR A 108 -8.04 19.35 -8.90
C THR A 108 -7.52 18.94 -10.28
N GLY A 109 -8.35 19.05 -11.33
CA GLY A 109 -8.04 18.55 -12.67
C GLY A 109 -8.09 17.04 -12.82
N VAL A 110 -8.36 16.28 -11.74
CA VAL A 110 -8.49 14.81 -11.79
C VAL A 110 -9.86 14.42 -12.34
N LYS A 111 -9.87 13.79 -13.52
CA LYS A 111 -11.10 13.35 -14.18
C LYS A 111 -11.58 12.01 -13.61
N ALA A 112 -12.90 11.88 -13.43
CA ALA A 112 -13.51 10.62 -13.00
C ALA A 112 -13.36 9.55 -14.08
N GLN A 113 -12.86 8.38 -13.69
CA GLN A 113 -12.67 7.20 -14.53
C GLN A 113 -13.52 6.04 -14.04
N LYS A 114 -13.84 5.12 -14.94
CA LYS A 114 -14.49 3.84 -14.60
C LYS A 114 -13.47 2.91 -13.93
N LEU A 115 -13.98 1.88 -13.23
CA LEU A 115 -13.16 0.78 -12.73
C LEU A 115 -12.41 0.13 -13.91
N MET A 116 -11.12 -0.09 -13.74
CA MET A 116 -10.26 -0.76 -14.72
C MET A 116 -10.73 -2.21 -14.97
N SER A 117 -10.45 -2.73 -16.13
CA SER A 117 -10.65 -4.17 -16.43
C SER A 117 -9.63 -5.03 -15.68
N VAL A 118 -9.98 -6.31 -15.46
CA VAL A 118 -9.08 -7.29 -14.82
C VAL A 118 -7.75 -7.35 -15.56
N ASP A 119 -7.78 -7.50 -16.89
CA ASP A 119 -6.56 -7.62 -17.71
C ASP A 119 -5.64 -6.40 -17.60
N ALA A 120 -6.23 -5.20 -17.57
CA ALA A 120 -5.45 -3.97 -17.42
C ALA A 120 -4.75 -3.88 -16.04
N VAL A 121 -5.42 -4.34 -14.97
CA VAL A 121 -4.83 -4.39 -13.62
C VAL A 121 -3.77 -5.47 -13.54
N VAL A 122 -4.03 -6.67 -14.09
CA VAL A 122 -3.08 -7.80 -14.13
C VAL A 122 -1.80 -7.40 -14.86
N ALA A 123 -1.89 -6.72 -16.01
CA ALA A 123 -0.72 -6.23 -16.73
C ALA A 123 0.13 -5.28 -15.88
N ARG A 124 -0.49 -4.39 -15.10
CA ARG A 124 0.21 -3.48 -14.18
C ARG A 124 0.82 -4.22 -13.00
N ALA A 125 0.10 -5.21 -12.45
CA ALA A 125 0.59 -6.03 -11.35
C ALA A 125 1.78 -6.90 -11.78
N GLN A 126 1.75 -7.46 -13.00
CA GLN A 126 2.88 -8.21 -13.56
C GLN A 126 4.11 -7.31 -13.72
N ALA A 127 3.94 -6.12 -14.28
CA ALA A 127 5.04 -5.16 -14.41
C ALA A 127 5.62 -4.75 -13.04
N ALA A 128 4.78 -4.58 -12.03
CA ALA A 128 5.23 -4.31 -10.66
C ALA A 128 6.03 -5.48 -10.08
N LYS A 129 5.57 -6.73 -10.28
CA LYS A 129 6.28 -7.94 -9.88
C LYS A 129 7.64 -8.05 -10.55
N ASP A 130 7.71 -7.82 -11.86
CA ASP A 130 8.95 -7.85 -12.64
C ASP A 130 9.94 -6.78 -12.18
N ALA A 131 9.43 -5.66 -11.64
CA ALA A 131 10.22 -4.61 -11.00
C ALA A 131 10.62 -4.92 -9.55
N GLY A 132 10.24 -6.07 -9.00
CA GLY A 132 10.61 -6.53 -7.65
C GLY A 132 9.60 -6.24 -6.55
N ALA A 133 8.37 -5.83 -6.88
CA ALA A 133 7.33 -5.71 -5.88
C ALA A 133 6.92 -7.08 -5.32
N SER A 134 6.74 -7.14 -4.01
CA SER A 134 6.18 -8.30 -3.30
C SER A 134 4.71 -8.08 -2.92
N ARG A 135 4.25 -6.82 -2.93
CA ARG A 135 2.89 -6.42 -2.60
C ARG A 135 2.33 -5.47 -3.66
N PHE A 136 1.06 -5.67 -4.00
CA PHE A 136 0.34 -4.80 -4.92
C PHE A 136 -0.89 -4.21 -4.24
N CYS A 137 -0.87 -2.88 -4.05
CA CYS A 137 -1.94 -2.13 -3.43
C CYS A 137 -2.87 -1.55 -4.51
N MET A 138 -4.17 -1.67 -4.30
CA MET A 138 -5.19 -1.20 -5.22
C MET A 138 -6.09 -0.18 -4.54
N GLY A 139 -6.16 1.04 -5.06
CA GLY A 139 -7.02 2.10 -4.54
C GLY A 139 -8.19 2.39 -5.47
N ALA A 140 -9.38 2.63 -4.93
CA ALA A 140 -10.52 3.09 -5.70
C ALA A 140 -11.22 4.28 -5.04
N ALA A 141 -11.50 5.31 -5.83
CA ALA A 141 -12.13 6.54 -5.37
C ALA A 141 -13.65 6.36 -5.17
N TRP A 142 -14.02 5.65 -4.10
CA TRP A 142 -15.40 5.46 -3.65
C TRP A 142 -15.58 5.88 -2.20
N ARG A 143 -16.79 6.34 -1.87
CA ARG A 143 -17.26 6.38 -0.48
C ARG A 143 -17.56 4.97 0.00
N SER A 144 -18.36 4.24 -0.77
CA SER A 144 -18.73 2.85 -0.55
C SER A 144 -18.98 2.19 -1.89
N PRO A 145 -18.34 1.07 -2.23
CA PRO A 145 -18.59 0.37 -3.47
C PRO A 145 -19.96 -0.30 -3.44
N LYS A 146 -20.57 -0.50 -4.61
CA LYS A 146 -21.77 -1.34 -4.74
C LYS A 146 -21.35 -2.81 -4.83
N ASP A 147 -22.22 -3.75 -4.48
CA ASP A 147 -21.92 -5.20 -4.51
C ASP A 147 -21.42 -5.67 -5.88
N ARG A 148 -22.00 -5.15 -6.96
CA ARG A 148 -21.54 -5.42 -8.33
C ARG A 148 -20.10 -4.97 -8.60
N ASP A 149 -19.67 -3.91 -7.93
CA ASP A 149 -18.31 -3.39 -8.07
C ASP A 149 -17.35 -4.20 -7.19
N VAL A 150 -17.81 -4.62 -6.01
CA VAL A 150 -17.05 -5.53 -5.11
C VAL A 150 -16.81 -6.87 -5.78
N ALA A 151 -17.79 -7.44 -6.49
CA ALA A 151 -17.60 -8.67 -7.24
C ALA A 151 -16.48 -8.56 -8.28
N LYS A 152 -16.45 -7.45 -9.04
CA LYS A 152 -15.36 -7.17 -10.00
C LYS A 152 -14.01 -6.97 -9.34
N VAL A 153 -13.96 -6.28 -8.18
CA VAL A 153 -12.72 -6.12 -7.43
C VAL A 153 -12.24 -7.46 -6.88
N ALA A 154 -13.13 -8.35 -6.46
CA ALA A 154 -12.79 -9.70 -6.03
C ALA A 154 -12.13 -10.51 -7.16
N GLU A 155 -12.62 -10.40 -8.40
CA GLU A 155 -11.97 -11.00 -9.57
C GLU A 155 -10.55 -10.44 -9.78
N ILE A 156 -10.40 -9.11 -9.68
CA ILE A 156 -9.10 -8.44 -9.77
C ILE A 156 -8.15 -8.94 -8.67
N VAL A 157 -8.60 -8.99 -7.42
CA VAL A 157 -7.81 -9.46 -6.28
C VAL A 157 -7.33 -10.90 -6.50
N SER A 158 -8.23 -11.79 -6.91
CA SER A 158 -7.87 -13.20 -7.19
C SER A 158 -6.83 -13.31 -8.31
N ALA A 159 -6.98 -12.53 -9.38
CA ALA A 159 -6.06 -12.54 -10.50
C ALA A 159 -4.67 -11.99 -10.11
N VAL A 160 -4.61 -10.92 -9.32
CA VAL A 160 -3.33 -10.36 -8.81
C VAL A 160 -2.67 -11.34 -7.83
N LYS A 161 -3.44 -11.97 -6.95
CA LYS A 161 -2.93 -13.00 -6.04
C LYS A 161 -2.35 -14.20 -6.77
N ALA A 162 -2.97 -14.62 -7.87
CA ALA A 162 -2.47 -15.70 -8.71
C ALA A 162 -1.08 -15.42 -9.30
N LEU A 163 -0.66 -14.16 -9.42
CA LEU A 163 0.71 -13.78 -9.77
C LEU A 163 1.71 -14.00 -8.62
N GLY A 164 1.26 -14.38 -7.42
CA GLY A 164 2.10 -14.55 -6.23
C GLY A 164 2.42 -13.25 -5.49
N LEU A 165 1.69 -12.17 -5.76
CA LEU A 165 1.79 -10.91 -5.02
C LEU A 165 0.86 -10.94 -3.79
N GLU A 166 1.30 -10.33 -2.69
CA GLU A 166 0.40 -9.96 -1.61
C GLU A 166 -0.53 -8.85 -2.08
N THR A 167 -1.83 -8.99 -1.80
CA THR A 167 -2.85 -8.02 -2.22
C THR A 167 -3.25 -7.09 -1.09
N CYS A 168 -3.47 -5.83 -1.42
CA CYS A 168 -3.99 -4.82 -0.52
C CYS A 168 -5.03 -3.98 -1.29
N ALA A 169 -6.14 -3.62 -0.65
CA ALA A 169 -7.15 -2.81 -1.30
C ALA A 169 -7.73 -1.74 -0.37
N THR A 170 -7.82 -0.50 -0.89
CA THR A 170 -8.48 0.63 -0.24
C THR A 170 -9.69 1.05 -1.07
N LEU A 171 -10.89 0.71 -0.61
CA LEU A 171 -12.11 0.77 -1.41
C LEU A 171 -13.21 1.68 -0.81
N GLY A 172 -12.91 2.41 0.26
CA GLY A 172 -13.90 3.14 1.04
C GLY A 172 -14.56 2.27 2.12
N MET A 173 -15.79 2.59 2.50
CA MET A 173 -16.53 1.86 3.53
C MET A 173 -17.12 0.57 2.96
N LEU A 174 -16.77 -0.55 3.57
CA LEU A 174 -17.27 -1.88 3.26
C LEU A 174 -18.21 -2.37 4.36
N ASP A 175 -19.24 -3.11 4.01
CA ASP A 175 -19.98 -3.92 4.96
C ASP A 175 -19.28 -5.27 5.22
N GLY A 176 -19.81 -6.04 6.20
CA GLY A 176 -19.22 -7.32 6.60
C GLY A 176 -19.20 -8.37 5.48
N ASN A 177 -20.24 -8.41 4.63
CA ASN A 177 -20.34 -9.36 3.53
C ASN A 177 -19.32 -9.02 2.41
N GLN A 178 -19.20 -7.74 2.09
CA GLN A 178 -18.24 -7.23 1.12
C GLN A 178 -16.79 -7.50 1.58
N ALA A 179 -16.48 -7.22 2.86
CA ALA A 179 -15.17 -7.50 3.43
C ALA A 179 -14.83 -9.00 3.39
N GLN A 180 -15.79 -9.87 3.71
CA GLN A 180 -15.61 -11.32 3.62
C GLN A 180 -15.44 -11.81 2.18
N ALA A 181 -16.16 -11.23 1.21
CA ALA A 181 -16.01 -11.58 -0.20
C ALA A 181 -14.59 -11.27 -0.69
N LEU A 182 -14.05 -10.09 -0.35
CA LEU A 182 -12.69 -9.71 -0.70
C LEU A 182 -11.64 -10.58 0.02
N LYS A 183 -11.85 -10.91 1.30
CA LYS A 183 -10.99 -11.82 2.04
C LYS A 183 -10.91 -13.21 1.41
N ARG A 184 -12.04 -13.74 0.89
CA ARG A 184 -12.05 -15.02 0.17
C ARG A 184 -11.34 -14.96 -1.17
N ALA A 185 -11.36 -13.80 -1.81
CA ALA A 185 -10.70 -13.60 -3.10
C ALA A 185 -9.15 -13.54 -2.98
N GLY A 186 -8.63 -13.16 -1.84
CA GLY A 186 -7.20 -13.07 -1.58
C GLY A 186 -6.82 -12.08 -0.54
#